data_58e889676c0d95cc8d8a452d1486c64d
#
_entry.id   58e889676c0d95cc8d8a452d1486c64d
#
_cell.length_a   1.000
_cell.length_b   1.000
_cell.length_c   1.000
_cell.angle_alpha   90.00
_cell.angle_beta   90.00
_cell.angle_gamma   90.00
#
_symmetry.space_group_name_H-M   'P 1'
#
loop_
_entity.id
_entity.type
_entity.pdbx_description
1 polymer ?
#
loop_
_entity_poly.entity_id
_entity_poly.type
_entity_poly.pdbx_seq_one_letter_code
_entity_poly.pdbx_strand_id
1 'polypeptide(L)'
;MSADDNKALVRRFYEDAWNKHNPAVVDEIYAANYVDRSPDIPGIPHTRDGLKQFMGMYLRAFPDANITIEDQLVEGDRVVTRWTGHGTQTGELMEMPPSGKTVAVPGVQIDRLSGGKIVESWVLFDQLGMLQQLGAIPAPKQPAVAAR
;
A
#
# COMPACT_ATOMS: atom_id res chain seq x y z
N MET A 1 -18.29 16.60 -1.01
CA MET A 1 -17.40 16.28 -2.15
C MET A 1 -18.06 15.24 -3.01
N SER A 2 -17.88 15.34 -4.33
CA SER A 2 -18.42 14.37 -5.28
C SER A 2 -17.62 13.05 -5.22
N ALA A 3 -18.19 12.01 -5.86
CA ALA A 3 -17.49 10.73 -6.03
C ALA A 3 -16.15 10.93 -6.78
N ASP A 4 -16.14 11.77 -7.80
CA ASP A 4 -14.93 12.06 -8.57
C ASP A 4 -13.88 12.80 -7.73
N ASP A 5 -14.31 13.73 -6.87
CA ASP A 5 -13.41 14.43 -5.95
C ASP A 5 -12.79 13.45 -4.96
N ASN A 6 -13.59 12.53 -4.43
CA ASN A 6 -13.11 11.52 -3.50
C ASN A 6 -12.12 10.57 -4.15
N LYS A 7 -12.40 10.12 -5.37
CA LYS A 7 -11.45 9.32 -6.15
C LYS A 7 -10.14 10.06 -6.38
N ALA A 8 -10.22 11.34 -6.77
CA ALA A 8 -9.03 12.15 -7.05
C ALA A 8 -8.18 12.34 -5.79
N LEU A 9 -8.81 12.55 -4.64
CA LEU A 9 -8.08 12.69 -3.38
C LEU A 9 -7.34 11.40 -3.03
N VAL A 10 -8.02 10.25 -3.11
CA VAL A 10 -7.40 8.95 -2.82
C VAL A 10 -6.30 8.65 -3.84
N ARG A 11 -6.51 8.99 -5.10
CA ARG A 11 -5.51 8.79 -6.16
C ARG A 11 -4.20 9.51 -5.85
N ARG A 12 -4.25 10.68 -5.23
CA ARG A 12 -3.06 11.43 -4.80
C ARG A 12 -2.18 10.62 -3.83
N PHE A 13 -2.78 9.77 -3.01
CA PHE A 13 -2.01 8.91 -2.11
C PHE A 13 -1.08 7.99 -2.89
N TYR A 14 -1.58 7.38 -3.96
CA TYR A 14 -0.77 6.48 -4.78
C TYR A 14 0.18 7.23 -5.70
N GLU A 15 -0.32 8.23 -6.41
CA GLU A 15 0.44 8.92 -7.45
C GLU A 15 1.45 9.92 -6.89
N ASP A 16 1.09 10.66 -5.86
CA ASP A 16 1.94 11.71 -5.30
C ASP A 16 2.75 11.23 -4.09
N ALA A 17 2.13 10.51 -3.13
CA ALA A 17 2.83 10.07 -1.95
C ALA A 17 3.73 8.88 -2.24
N TRP A 18 3.21 7.82 -2.85
CA TRP A 18 3.99 6.62 -3.18
C TRP A 18 4.87 6.81 -4.41
N ASN A 19 4.28 7.10 -5.56
CA ASN A 19 5.01 7.08 -6.83
C ASN A 19 6.02 8.21 -6.99
N LYS A 20 5.78 9.35 -6.35
CA LYS A 20 6.75 10.44 -6.28
C LYS A 20 7.63 10.37 -5.04
N HIS A 21 7.52 9.30 -4.24
CA HIS A 21 8.31 9.07 -3.04
C HIS A 21 8.25 10.26 -2.07
N ASN A 22 7.06 10.78 -1.84
CA ASN A 22 6.85 11.95 -0.99
C ASN A 22 5.81 11.66 0.11
N PRO A 23 6.20 11.01 1.21
CA PRO A 23 5.26 10.72 2.32
C PRO A 23 4.65 11.97 2.96
N ALA A 24 5.26 13.15 2.78
CA ALA A 24 4.71 14.39 3.32
C ALA A 24 3.32 14.73 2.75
N VAL A 25 2.97 14.22 1.58
CA VAL A 25 1.63 14.38 0.99
C VAL A 25 0.54 13.78 1.89
N VAL A 26 0.88 12.78 2.70
CA VAL A 26 -0.04 12.17 3.66
C VAL A 26 -0.64 13.24 4.59
N ASP A 27 0.14 14.21 5.03
CA ASP A 27 -0.35 15.27 5.92
C ASP A 27 -1.40 16.18 5.24
N GLU A 28 -1.40 16.24 3.91
CA GLU A 28 -2.35 17.04 3.15
C GLU A 28 -3.68 16.33 2.94
N ILE A 29 -3.68 15.01 2.79
CA ILE A 29 -4.86 14.23 2.37
C ILE A 29 -5.46 13.37 3.48
N TYR A 30 -4.70 13.09 4.55
CA TYR A 30 -5.19 12.32 5.69
C TYR A 30 -5.51 13.27 6.87
N ALA A 31 -6.59 12.97 7.58
CA ALA A 31 -6.95 13.74 8.78
C ALA A 31 -5.95 13.53 9.91
N ALA A 32 -5.78 14.53 10.78
CA ALA A 32 -4.88 14.42 11.91
C ALA A 32 -5.28 13.28 12.88
N ASN A 33 -6.57 12.97 12.95
CA ASN A 33 -7.12 11.89 13.78
C ASN A 33 -7.38 10.59 12.97
N TYR A 34 -6.74 10.45 11.85
CA TYR A 34 -6.84 9.25 11.00
C TYR A 34 -6.53 7.98 11.80
N VAL A 35 -7.30 6.94 11.53
CA VAL A 35 -7.09 5.61 12.13
C VAL A 35 -6.94 4.57 11.02
N ASP A 36 -5.86 3.82 11.08
CA ASP A 36 -5.64 2.65 10.22
C ASP A 36 -6.29 1.42 10.88
N ARG A 37 -7.24 0.81 10.21
CA ARG A 37 -7.94 -0.40 10.68
C ARG A 37 -7.32 -1.69 10.14
N SER A 38 -6.20 -1.59 9.46
CA SER A 38 -5.51 -2.75 8.89
C SER A 38 -4.89 -3.63 9.97
N PRO A 39 -4.49 -4.88 9.63
CA PRO A 39 -3.82 -5.75 10.58
C PRO A 39 -2.58 -5.11 11.22
N ASP A 40 -2.30 -5.48 12.46
CA ASP A 40 -1.18 -4.93 13.21
C ASP A 40 0.16 -5.25 12.54
N ILE A 41 1.03 -4.24 12.55
CA ILE A 41 2.44 -4.39 12.18
C ILE A 41 3.26 -3.99 13.41
N PRO A 42 4.12 -4.86 13.94
CA PRO A 42 4.89 -4.54 15.13
C PRO A 42 5.67 -3.23 14.98
N GLY A 43 5.51 -2.36 15.97
CA GLY A 43 6.20 -1.06 16.01
C GLY A 43 5.59 0.04 15.13
N ILE A 44 4.52 -0.24 14.41
CA ILE A 44 3.84 0.76 13.57
C ILE A 44 2.50 1.11 14.21
N PRO A 45 2.31 2.34 14.71
CA PRO A 45 1.02 2.75 15.26
C PRO A 45 -0.03 2.94 14.16
N HIS A 46 -1.31 2.79 14.53
CA HIS A 46 -2.45 2.93 13.62
C HIS A 46 -2.85 4.39 13.40
N THR A 47 -1.87 5.24 13.16
CA THR A 47 -2.03 6.69 13.03
C THR A 47 -1.47 7.18 11.70
N ARG A 48 -1.72 8.46 11.41
CA ARG A 48 -1.13 9.12 10.24
C ARG A 48 0.41 9.04 10.25
N ASP A 49 1.04 9.22 11.40
CA ASP A 49 2.50 9.08 11.53
C ASP A 49 2.95 7.65 11.33
N GLY A 50 2.18 6.68 11.80
CA GLY A 50 2.43 5.26 11.54
C GLY A 50 2.39 4.92 10.06
N LEU A 51 1.45 5.50 9.31
CA LEU A 51 1.38 5.34 7.87
C LEU A 51 2.66 5.86 7.19
N LYS A 52 3.14 7.03 7.60
CA LYS A 52 4.40 7.59 7.06
C LYS A 52 5.60 6.71 7.41
N GLN A 53 5.66 6.14 8.61
CA GLN A 53 6.71 5.19 8.99
C GLN A 53 6.68 3.94 8.11
N PHE A 54 5.50 3.38 7.89
CA PHE A 54 5.32 2.22 7.01
C PHE A 54 5.78 2.53 5.58
N MET A 55 5.37 3.66 5.04
CA MET A 55 5.80 4.09 3.70
C MET A 55 7.32 4.23 3.63
N GLY A 56 7.92 4.86 4.63
CA GLY A 56 9.38 5.02 4.68
C GLY A 56 10.11 3.70 4.70
N MET A 57 9.60 2.72 5.44
CA MET A 57 10.17 1.38 5.49
C MET A 57 10.17 0.72 4.10
N TYR A 58 9.05 0.78 3.40
CA TYR A 58 8.94 0.19 2.07
C TYR A 58 9.71 0.97 1.00
N LEU A 59 9.75 2.30 1.08
CA LEU A 59 10.51 3.11 0.12
C LEU A 59 12.02 2.93 0.27
N ARG A 60 12.49 2.65 1.47
CA ARG A 60 13.92 2.31 1.67
C ARG A 60 14.24 0.92 1.14
N ALA A 61 13.33 -0.04 1.32
CA ALA A 61 13.53 -1.40 0.82
C ALA A 61 13.41 -1.48 -0.71
N PHE A 62 12.48 -0.70 -1.27
CA PHE A 62 12.19 -0.65 -2.70
C PHE A 62 12.31 0.79 -3.21
N PRO A 63 13.55 1.27 -3.47
CA PRO A 63 13.73 2.67 -3.90
C PRO A 63 13.07 3.02 -5.24
N ASP A 64 12.75 2.01 -6.04
CA ASP A 64 12.03 2.14 -7.31
C ASP A 64 10.54 1.83 -7.20
N ALA A 65 9.99 1.83 -5.97
CA ALA A 65 8.59 1.47 -5.74
C ALA A 65 7.63 2.30 -6.61
N ASN A 66 6.69 1.62 -7.22
CA ASN A 66 5.66 2.22 -8.04
C ASN A 66 4.36 1.44 -7.87
N ILE A 67 3.26 2.15 -7.73
CA ILE A 67 1.94 1.55 -7.58
C ILE A 67 1.09 1.89 -8.78
N THR A 68 0.51 0.86 -9.39
CA THR A 68 -0.48 1.00 -10.45
C THR A 68 -1.86 0.84 -9.86
N ILE A 69 -2.74 1.82 -10.07
CA ILE A 69 -4.14 1.71 -9.72
C ILE A 69 -4.84 0.91 -10.82
N GLU A 70 -5.39 -0.24 -10.43
CA GLU A 70 -6.10 -1.11 -11.38
C GLU A 70 -7.57 -0.71 -11.49
N ASP A 71 -8.19 -0.36 -10.35
CA ASP A 71 -9.61 -0.10 -10.25
C ASP A 71 -9.90 0.83 -9.09
N GLN A 72 -10.92 1.69 -9.24
CA GLN A 72 -11.48 2.46 -8.12
C GLN A 72 -12.99 2.46 -8.18
N LEU A 73 -13.61 2.16 -7.05
CA LEU A 73 -15.06 2.18 -6.87
C LEU A 73 -15.41 3.13 -5.73
N VAL A 74 -16.50 3.83 -5.85
CA VAL A 74 -16.98 4.74 -4.81
C VAL A 74 -18.41 4.38 -4.45
N GLU A 75 -18.67 4.28 -3.17
CA GLU A 75 -20.02 4.20 -2.63
C GLU A 75 -20.11 5.09 -1.39
N GLY A 76 -20.93 6.14 -1.47
CA GLY A 76 -21.06 7.11 -0.39
C GLY A 76 -19.72 7.80 -0.09
N ASP A 77 -19.29 7.71 1.16
CA ASP A 77 -18.03 8.31 1.65
C ASP A 77 -16.83 7.36 1.56
N ARG A 78 -16.96 6.22 0.89
CA ARG A 78 -15.91 5.21 0.78
C ARG A 78 -15.40 5.06 -0.64
N VAL A 79 -14.08 4.96 -0.75
CA VAL A 79 -13.39 4.67 -2.01
C VAL A 79 -12.66 3.35 -1.84
N VAL A 80 -12.89 2.42 -2.76
CA VAL A 80 -12.17 1.15 -2.83
C VAL A 80 -11.18 1.25 -3.98
N THR A 81 -9.92 0.98 -3.71
CA THR A 81 -8.86 0.98 -4.72
C THR A 81 -8.20 -0.39 -4.77
N ARG A 82 -8.23 -1.01 -5.93
CA ARG A 82 -7.44 -2.21 -6.22
C ARG A 82 -6.16 -1.78 -6.92
N TRP A 83 -5.02 -2.22 -6.40
CA TRP A 83 -3.73 -1.75 -6.89
C TRP A 83 -2.72 -2.89 -7.00
N THR A 84 -1.65 -2.64 -7.75
CA THR A 84 -0.48 -3.52 -7.82
C THR A 84 0.77 -2.69 -7.52
N GLY A 85 1.52 -3.11 -6.50
CA GLY A 85 2.79 -2.50 -6.16
C GLY A 85 3.94 -3.23 -6.84
N HIS A 86 4.86 -2.48 -7.43
CA HIS A 86 6.07 -2.99 -8.08
C HIS A 86 7.30 -2.41 -7.43
N GLY A 87 8.37 -3.17 -7.39
CA GLY A 87 9.64 -2.68 -6.91
C GLY A 87 10.72 -3.74 -6.92
N THR A 88 11.96 -3.29 -6.73
CA THR A 88 13.15 -4.13 -6.61
C THR A 88 13.73 -3.96 -5.22
N GLN A 89 13.88 -5.06 -4.48
CA GLN A 89 14.39 -5.00 -3.11
C GLN A 89 15.91 -4.83 -3.12
N THR A 90 16.35 -3.60 -3.08
CA THR A 90 17.78 -3.25 -2.96
C THR A 90 18.15 -2.77 -1.56
N GLY A 91 17.15 -2.59 -0.68
CA GLY A 91 17.33 -2.25 0.73
C GLY A 91 16.78 -3.32 1.65
N GLU A 92 17.14 -3.27 2.92
CA GLU A 92 16.63 -4.19 3.93
C GLU A 92 15.13 -3.98 4.15
N LEU A 93 14.38 -5.07 4.31
CA LEU A 93 12.96 -5.06 4.64
C LEU A 93 12.73 -5.96 5.84
N MET A 94 12.26 -5.39 6.98
CA MET A 94 11.93 -6.16 8.18
C MET A 94 13.01 -7.19 8.53
N GLU A 95 14.24 -6.74 8.65
CA GLU A 95 15.42 -7.55 8.96
C GLU A 95 15.84 -8.53 7.85
N MET A 96 15.13 -8.56 6.73
CA MET A 96 15.55 -9.34 5.56
C MET A 96 16.58 -8.57 4.75
N PRO A 97 17.76 -9.15 4.47
CA PRO A 97 18.77 -8.47 3.66
C PRO A 97 18.26 -8.25 2.23
N PRO A 98 18.87 -7.30 1.50
CA PRO A 98 18.51 -7.06 0.10
C PRO A 98 18.62 -8.31 -0.75
N SER A 99 17.54 -8.65 -1.44
CA SER A 99 17.51 -9.83 -2.33
C SER A 99 17.87 -9.48 -3.77
N GLY A 100 17.75 -8.20 -4.15
CA GLY A 100 17.89 -7.76 -5.53
C GLY A 100 16.76 -8.22 -6.44
N LYS A 101 15.70 -8.82 -5.88
CA LYS A 101 14.59 -9.36 -6.65
C LYS A 101 13.47 -8.35 -6.83
N THR A 102 12.76 -8.46 -7.95
CA THR A 102 11.59 -7.65 -8.24
C THR A 102 10.33 -8.33 -7.75
N VAL A 103 9.35 -7.53 -7.35
CA VAL A 103 8.04 -8.03 -6.91
C VAL A 103 6.91 -7.33 -7.65
N ALA A 104 5.78 -8.02 -7.77
CA ALA A 104 4.50 -7.47 -8.18
C ALA A 104 3.48 -7.94 -7.14
N VAL A 105 2.94 -7.01 -6.35
CA VAL A 105 2.14 -7.32 -5.17
C VAL A 105 0.75 -6.70 -5.32
N PRO A 106 -0.31 -7.52 -5.44
CA PRO A 106 -1.67 -6.99 -5.49
C PRO A 106 -2.16 -6.62 -4.10
N GLY A 107 -2.98 -5.60 -4.04
CA GLY A 107 -3.63 -5.19 -2.81
C GLY A 107 -4.95 -4.49 -3.07
N VAL A 108 -5.73 -4.37 -2.01
CA VAL A 108 -7.00 -3.63 -2.00
C VAL A 108 -7.03 -2.75 -0.76
N GLN A 109 -7.43 -1.51 -0.95
CA GLN A 109 -7.57 -0.55 0.14
C GLN A 109 -8.97 0.07 0.09
N ILE A 110 -9.59 0.17 1.26
CA ILE A 110 -10.84 0.90 1.43
C ILE A 110 -10.52 2.13 2.26
N ASP A 111 -10.84 3.31 1.76
CA ASP A 111 -10.68 4.58 2.45
C ASP A 111 -12.05 5.19 2.71
N ARG A 112 -12.27 5.65 3.94
CA ARG A 112 -13.45 6.46 4.28
C ARG A 112 -13.02 7.91 4.40
N LEU A 113 -13.78 8.79 3.76
CA LEU A 113 -13.50 10.22 3.71
C LEU A 113 -14.53 11.01 4.51
N SER A 114 -14.07 12.09 5.13
CA SER A 114 -14.93 13.05 5.83
C SER A 114 -14.26 14.42 5.80
N GLY A 115 -15.02 15.46 5.51
CA GLY A 115 -14.49 16.81 5.48
C GLY A 115 -13.35 17.04 4.48
N GLY A 116 -13.33 16.28 3.39
CA GLY A 116 -12.26 16.40 2.39
C GLY A 116 -10.94 15.73 2.77
N LYS A 117 -10.96 14.83 3.73
CA LYS A 117 -9.78 14.10 4.21
C LYS A 117 -10.09 12.62 4.36
N ILE A 118 -9.06 11.78 4.27
CA ILE A 118 -9.18 10.36 4.60
C ILE A 118 -9.11 10.24 6.13
N VAL A 119 -10.14 9.62 6.72
CA VAL A 119 -10.24 9.52 8.18
C VAL A 119 -10.03 8.11 8.69
N GLU A 120 -10.18 7.11 7.83
CA GLU A 120 -10.03 5.70 8.23
C GLU A 120 -9.75 4.85 6.99
N SER A 121 -8.95 3.80 7.13
CA SER A 121 -8.61 2.90 6.03
C SER A 121 -8.51 1.45 6.49
N TRP A 122 -8.78 0.55 5.55
CA TRP A 122 -8.57 -0.90 5.67
C TRP A 122 -7.73 -1.33 4.48
N VAL A 123 -6.58 -1.96 4.72
CA VAL A 123 -5.67 -2.40 3.66
C VAL A 123 -5.36 -3.87 3.83
N LEU A 124 -5.49 -4.62 2.74
CA LEU A 124 -4.95 -5.98 2.65
C LEU A 124 -4.15 -6.09 1.36
N PHE A 125 -2.98 -6.68 1.44
CA PHE A 125 -2.16 -6.98 0.27
C PHE A 125 -1.55 -8.37 0.40
N ASP A 126 -1.13 -8.95 -0.70
CA ASP A 126 -0.58 -10.30 -0.76
C ASP A 126 0.85 -10.34 -0.21
N GLN A 127 0.98 -10.24 1.11
CA GLN A 127 2.28 -10.27 1.79
C GLN A 127 2.96 -11.62 1.62
N LEU A 128 2.21 -12.72 1.69
CA LEU A 128 2.79 -14.06 1.49
C LEU A 128 3.41 -14.16 0.09
N GLY A 129 2.68 -13.75 -0.93
CA GLY A 129 3.18 -13.76 -2.32
C GLY A 129 4.41 -12.88 -2.48
N MET A 130 4.44 -11.71 -1.83
CA MET A 130 5.62 -10.84 -1.83
C MET A 130 6.84 -11.55 -1.23
N LEU A 131 6.67 -12.18 -0.08
CA LEU A 131 7.77 -12.89 0.60
C LEU A 131 8.27 -14.08 -0.21
N GLN A 132 7.37 -14.77 -0.90
CA GLN A 132 7.74 -15.85 -1.83
C GLN A 132 8.54 -15.32 -3.02
N GLN A 133 8.11 -14.21 -3.61
CA GLN A 133 8.83 -13.56 -4.73
C GLN A 133 10.23 -13.09 -4.31
N LEU A 134 10.39 -12.65 -3.06
CA LEU A 134 11.67 -12.25 -2.51
C LEU A 134 12.55 -13.45 -2.12
N GLY A 135 11.99 -14.65 -2.10
CA GLY A 135 12.71 -15.85 -1.70
C GLY A 135 12.85 -16.00 -0.19
N ALA A 136 12.16 -15.17 0.61
CA ALA A 136 12.18 -15.25 2.07
C ALA A 136 11.36 -16.44 2.59
N ILE A 137 10.34 -16.82 1.83
CA ILE A 137 9.49 -17.99 2.09
C ILE A 137 9.48 -18.84 0.82
N PRO A 138 9.55 -20.18 0.92
CA PRO A 138 9.49 -21.04 -0.24
C PRO A 138 8.17 -20.85 -1.02
N ALA A 139 8.27 -20.75 -2.35
CA ALA A 139 7.10 -20.76 -3.20
C ALA A 139 6.38 -22.12 -3.09
N PRO A 140 5.04 -22.17 -3.20
CA PRO A 140 4.34 -23.44 -3.16
C PRO A 140 4.80 -24.34 -4.31
N LYS A 141 4.93 -25.64 -4.02
CA LYS A 141 5.19 -26.61 -5.08
C LYS A 141 4.03 -26.54 -6.07
N GLN A 142 4.38 -26.35 -7.34
CA GLN A 142 3.40 -26.38 -8.40
C GLN A 142 2.84 -27.79 -8.49
N PRO A 143 1.60 -28.08 -8.10
CA PRO A 143 1.02 -29.38 -8.39
C PRO A 143 0.93 -29.53 -9.90
N ALA A 144 0.99 -30.75 -10.40
CA ALA A 144 0.84 -31.04 -11.82
C ALA A 144 -0.63 -30.85 -12.25
N VAL A 145 -1.19 -29.69 -11.97
CA VAL A 145 -2.55 -29.35 -12.33
C VAL A 145 -2.52 -28.44 -13.53
N ALA A 146 -3.53 -28.58 -14.37
CA ALA A 146 -3.68 -27.71 -15.52
C ALA A 146 -3.74 -26.25 -15.08
N ALA A 147 -3.09 -25.38 -15.84
CA ALA A 147 -3.20 -23.94 -15.65
C ALA A 147 -4.66 -23.50 -15.73
N ARG A 148 -5.07 -22.62 -14.90
CA ARG A 148 -6.41 -22.06 -14.90
C ARG A 148 -6.58 -21.03 -16.00
#